data_c151173d4022c9bc398eff2c62316073
#
_entry.id   c151173d4022c9bc398eff2c62316073
#
_cell.length_a   1.000
_cell.length_b   1.000
_cell.length_c   1.000
_cell.angle_alpha   90.00
_cell.angle_beta   90.00
_cell.angle_gamma   90.00
#
_symmetry.space_group_name_H-M   'P 1'
#
loop_
_entity.id
_entity.type
_entity.pdbx_description
1 polymer ?
#
loop_
_entity_poly.entity_id
_entity_poly.type
_entity_poly.pdbx_seq_one_letter_code
_entity_poly.pdbx_strand_id
1 'polypeptide(L)'
;TLLEVHADRSVVTNPLAGTRPRSETQQEDECLTGELFTDAKEVKEHALSVWLAQSEVDSICLPGTVQVFNFMEVKKYRTVQHLSSRVGGVLKPGNTSWDALKVLFPGISVSGIDKLKALAWIDRLEAEPRGIYAGGIGWMDSSGTADLAISLRSVYQYDNDIYLNAGAGIVA
;
A
#
# COMPACT_ATOMS: atom_id res chain seq x y z
N THR A 1 2.43 1.29 4.90
CA THR A 1 1.66 0.34 5.72
C THR A 1 0.61 -0.34 4.86
N LEU A 2 0.48 -1.67 4.95
CA LEU A 2 -0.60 -2.43 4.33
C LEU A 2 -1.86 -2.34 5.20
N LEU A 3 -1.69 -2.57 6.49
CA LEU A 3 -2.78 -2.64 7.46
C LEU A 3 -2.28 -2.24 8.84
N GLU A 4 -2.97 -1.32 9.49
CA GLU A 4 -2.90 -1.08 10.92
C GLU A 4 -4.29 -1.29 11.52
N VAL A 5 -4.40 -2.01 12.63
CA VAL A 5 -5.64 -2.12 13.43
C VAL A 5 -5.30 -1.79 14.87
N HIS A 6 -6.02 -0.84 15.44
CA HIS A 6 -5.79 -0.36 16.79
C HIS A 6 -6.80 -0.95 17.79
N ALA A 7 -6.51 -0.81 19.07
CA ALA A 7 -7.34 -1.34 20.16
C ALA A 7 -8.78 -0.75 20.18
N ASP A 8 -8.97 0.46 19.66
CA ASP A 8 -10.27 1.10 19.49
C ASP A 8 -11.03 0.62 18.25
N ARG A 9 -10.53 -0.43 17.57
CA ARG A 9 -11.06 -1.01 16.34
C ARG A 9 -10.93 -0.10 15.12
N SER A 10 -10.18 0.99 15.20
CA SER A 10 -9.84 1.74 14.00
C SER A 10 -8.90 0.93 13.12
N VAL A 11 -9.18 0.93 11.82
CA VAL A 11 -8.36 0.30 10.77
C VAL A 11 -7.85 1.37 9.84
N VAL A 12 -6.59 1.24 9.44
CA VAL A 12 -5.93 2.18 8.53
C VAL A 12 -5.09 1.44 7.51
N THR A 13 -5.11 1.92 6.28
CA THR A 13 -4.16 1.54 5.22
C THR A 13 -3.54 2.78 4.60
N ASN A 14 -2.31 2.65 4.09
CA ASN A 14 -1.58 3.78 3.48
C ASN A 14 -1.21 3.45 2.03
N PRO A 15 -2.06 3.76 1.05
CA PRO A 15 -1.63 3.73 -0.33
C PRO A 15 -0.49 4.73 -0.58
N LEU A 16 0.53 4.24 -1.25
CA LEU A 16 1.69 4.99 -1.72
C LEU A 16 1.81 4.81 -3.22
N ALA A 17 1.88 5.89 -3.97
CA ALA A 17 2.16 5.87 -5.40
C ALA A 17 2.93 7.12 -5.79
N GLY A 18 3.62 7.07 -6.94
CA GLY A 18 4.50 8.16 -7.35
C GLY A 18 5.80 8.20 -6.55
N THR A 19 6.91 8.28 -7.25
CA THR A 19 8.22 8.29 -6.61
C THR A 19 9.14 9.27 -7.31
N ARG A 20 9.84 10.09 -6.50
CA ARG A 20 10.99 10.90 -6.94
C ARG A 20 12.15 10.67 -6.00
N PRO A 21 13.40 10.78 -6.49
CA PRO A 21 14.56 10.75 -5.62
C PRO A 21 14.55 11.95 -4.67
N ARG A 22 15.34 11.87 -3.63
CA ARG A 22 15.73 13.04 -2.82
C ARG A 22 16.95 13.70 -3.47
N SER A 23 17.10 15.00 -3.27
CA SER A 23 18.30 15.73 -3.68
C SER A 23 19.08 16.23 -2.47
N GLU A 24 20.38 16.49 -2.68
CA GLU A 24 21.24 17.10 -1.69
C GLU A 24 20.95 18.60 -1.52
N THR A 25 20.42 19.26 -2.56
CA THR A 25 20.05 20.67 -2.51
C THR A 25 18.55 20.84 -2.22
N GLN A 26 18.22 21.77 -1.35
CA GLN A 26 16.82 22.06 -1.01
C GLN A 26 15.99 22.48 -2.24
N GLN A 27 16.57 23.31 -3.10
CA GLN A 27 15.88 23.83 -4.29
C GLN A 27 15.48 22.72 -5.26
N GLU A 28 16.38 21.77 -5.52
CA GLU A 28 16.10 20.63 -6.39
C GLU A 28 15.12 19.66 -5.72
N ASP A 29 15.24 19.42 -4.42
CA ASP A 29 14.31 18.56 -3.67
C ASP A 29 12.88 19.11 -3.69
N GLU A 30 12.72 20.44 -3.61
CA GLU A 30 11.43 21.13 -3.77
C GLU A 30 10.89 21.01 -5.20
N CYS A 31 11.74 21.14 -6.20
CA CYS A 31 11.37 20.93 -7.61
C CYS A 31 10.85 19.50 -7.84
N LEU A 32 11.59 18.50 -7.39
CA LEU A 32 11.19 17.08 -7.46
C LEU A 32 9.89 16.80 -6.68
N THR A 33 9.69 17.50 -5.57
CA THR A 33 8.41 17.45 -4.82
C THR A 33 7.27 18.01 -5.67
N GLY A 34 7.49 19.13 -6.35
CA GLY A 34 6.50 19.75 -7.25
C GLY A 34 6.12 18.85 -8.43
N GLU A 35 7.08 18.11 -8.99
CA GLU A 35 6.83 17.16 -10.07
C GLU A 35 5.83 16.06 -9.68
N LEU A 36 5.85 15.58 -8.43
CA LEU A 36 4.88 14.58 -7.96
C LEU A 36 3.43 15.06 -8.07
N PHE A 37 3.19 16.36 -7.89
CA PHE A 37 1.85 16.95 -7.99
C PHE A 37 1.44 17.33 -9.41
N THR A 38 2.39 17.50 -10.32
CA THR A 38 2.15 17.92 -11.70
C THR A 38 2.19 16.79 -12.70
N ASP A 39 2.74 15.65 -12.34
CA ASP A 39 2.74 14.45 -13.18
C ASP A 39 1.36 13.80 -13.18
N ALA A 40 0.62 13.99 -14.27
CA ALA A 40 -0.75 13.51 -14.40
C ALA A 40 -0.89 11.99 -14.24
N LYS A 41 0.14 11.21 -14.64
CA LYS A 41 0.16 9.75 -14.45
C LYS A 41 0.24 9.40 -12.97
N GLU A 42 1.20 9.99 -12.24
CA GLU A 42 1.40 9.71 -10.83
C GLU A 42 0.18 10.12 -9.98
N VAL A 43 -0.40 11.29 -10.27
CA VAL A 43 -1.61 11.78 -9.60
C VAL A 43 -2.79 10.85 -9.87
N LYS A 44 -3.01 10.43 -11.13
CA LYS A 44 -4.08 9.51 -11.50
C LYS A 44 -3.92 8.15 -10.81
N GLU A 45 -2.72 7.58 -10.85
CA GLU A 45 -2.42 6.28 -10.24
C GLU A 45 -2.65 6.32 -8.73
N HIS A 46 -2.19 7.40 -8.07
CA HIS A 46 -2.42 7.57 -6.64
C HIS A 46 -3.90 7.73 -6.28
N ALA A 47 -4.63 8.56 -7.03
CA ALA A 47 -6.07 8.78 -6.80
C ALA A 47 -6.87 7.47 -6.94
N LEU A 48 -6.56 6.66 -7.97
CA LEU A 48 -7.18 5.35 -8.17
C LEU A 48 -6.85 4.38 -7.03
N SER A 49 -5.62 4.41 -6.51
CA SER A 49 -5.20 3.60 -5.38
C SER A 49 -5.95 3.98 -4.10
N VAL A 50 -6.16 5.28 -3.86
CA VAL A 50 -6.93 5.78 -2.73
C VAL A 50 -8.40 5.40 -2.86
N TRP A 51 -8.99 5.55 -4.05
CA TRP A 51 -10.38 5.18 -4.31
C TRP A 51 -10.63 3.69 -4.04
N LEU A 52 -9.76 2.80 -4.50
CA LEU A 52 -9.90 1.37 -4.23
C LEU A 52 -9.73 1.06 -2.74
N ALA A 53 -8.69 1.62 -2.10
CA ALA A 53 -8.48 1.45 -0.66
C ALA A 53 -9.71 1.92 0.16
N GLN A 54 -10.33 3.03 -0.24
CA GLN A 54 -11.55 3.51 0.39
C GLN A 54 -12.72 2.53 0.21
N SER A 55 -12.92 1.99 -1.00
CA SER A 55 -13.94 1.00 -1.28
C SER A 55 -13.73 -0.30 -0.47
N GLU A 56 -12.49 -0.75 -0.36
CA GLU A 56 -12.12 -1.93 0.41
C GLU A 56 -12.38 -1.73 1.91
N VAL A 57 -11.93 -0.62 2.48
CA VAL A 57 -12.14 -0.27 3.89
C VAL A 57 -13.63 -0.09 4.19
N ASP A 58 -14.40 0.52 3.29
CA ASP A 58 -15.84 0.72 3.47
C ASP A 58 -16.61 -0.60 3.59
N SER A 59 -16.15 -1.63 2.87
CA SER A 59 -16.78 -2.96 2.91
C SER A 59 -16.76 -3.61 4.30
N ILE A 60 -15.75 -3.30 5.13
CA ILE A 60 -15.51 -3.89 6.45
C ILE A 60 -15.76 -2.95 7.64
N CYS A 61 -15.94 -1.66 7.38
CA CYS A 61 -16.10 -0.64 8.41
C CYS A 61 -17.58 -0.25 8.61
N LEU A 62 -17.87 0.36 9.75
CA LEU A 62 -19.17 0.97 10.05
C LEU A 62 -19.48 2.06 9.03
N PRO A 63 -20.70 2.11 8.50
CA PRO A 63 -21.12 3.16 7.57
C PRO A 63 -20.88 4.57 8.12
N GLY A 64 -20.30 5.44 7.30
CA GLY A 64 -20.02 6.83 7.66
C GLY A 64 -18.76 7.05 8.51
N THR A 65 -18.00 6.00 8.84
CA THR A 65 -16.73 6.14 9.58
C THR A 65 -15.52 6.19 8.67
N VAL A 66 -15.67 5.79 7.40
CA VAL A 66 -14.54 5.75 6.46
C VAL A 66 -14.16 7.14 6.01
N GLN A 67 -12.89 7.47 6.15
CA GLN A 67 -12.33 8.77 5.81
C GLN A 67 -11.00 8.61 5.09
N VAL A 68 -10.69 9.58 4.23
CA VAL A 68 -9.38 9.73 3.62
C VAL A 68 -8.66 10.86 4.36
N PHE A 69 -7.54 10.55 4.97
CA PHE A 69 -6.69 11.49 5.68
C PHE A 69 -5.46 11.82 4.84
N ASN A 70 -4.93 13.02 4.98
CA ASN A 70 -3.66 13.41 4.36
C ASN A 70 -3.61 13.07 2.86
N PHE A 71 -4.69 13.37 2.13
CA PHE A 71 -4.79 13.04 0.72
C PHE A 71 -3.67 13.68 -0.09
N MET A 72 -2.90 12.84 -0.82
CA MET A 72 -1.75 13.27 -1.64
C MET A 72 -0.66 14.04 -0.86
N GLU A 73 -0.42 13.72 0.41
CA GLU A 73 0.71 14.25 1.15
C GLU A 73 2.03 13.70 0.59
N VAL A 74 3.06 14.52 0.50
CA VAL A 74 4.40 14.04 0.15
C VAL A 74 5.12 13.55 1.39
N LYS A 75 5.41 12.25 1.44
CA LYS A 75 6.27 11.65 2.46
C LYS A 75 7.71 11.58 1.97
N LYS A 76 8.58 12.27 2.67
CA LYS A 76 10.02 12.28 2.41
C LYS A 76 10.73 11.25 3.27
N TYR A 77 11.44 10.35 2.59
CA TYR A 77 12.33 9.35 3.20
C TYR A 77 13.79 9.75 2.96
N ARG A 78 14.73 8.93 3.38
CA ARG A 78 16.15 9.25 3.25
C ARG A 78 16.59 9.43 1.79
N THR A 79 16.13 8.57 0.88
CA THR A 79 16.59 8.52 -0.51
C THR A 79 15.49 8.81 -1.54
N VAL A 80 14.24 8.72 -1.14
CA VAL A 80 13.08 8.90 -2.01
C VAL A 80 11.98 9.71 -1.32
N GLN A 81 11.05 10.22 -2.12
CA GLN A 81 9.82 10.83 -1.68
C GLN A 81 8.64 10.27 -2.49
N HIS A 82 7.48 10.14 -1.84
CA HIS A 82 6.29 9.52 -2.41
C HIS A 82 5.04 10.35 -2.16
N LEU A 83 4.06 10.26 -3.07
CA LEU A 83 2.68 10.60 -2.73
C LEU A 83 2.13 9.55 -1.78
N SER A 84 1.49 10.00 -0.73
CA SER A 84 0.93 9.18 0.34
C SER A 84 -0.47 9.68 0.69
N SER A 85 -1.37 8.76 0.95
CA SER A 85 -2.64 9.05 1.61
C SER A 85 -2.88 8.03 2.71
N ARG A 86 -3.76 8.36 3.65
CA ARG A 86 -4.24 7.40 4.65
C ARG A 86 -5.73 7.23 4.44
N VAL A 87 -6.17 5.99 4.44
CA VAL A 87 -7.60 5.63 4.39
C VAL A 87 -7.90 4.80 5.61
N GLY A 88 -8.93 5.16 6.36
CA GLY A 88 -9.25 4.41 7.57
C GLY A 88 -10.71 4.56 7.97
N GLY A 89 -11.14 3.72 8.90
CA GLY A 89 -12.49 3.68 9.45
C GLY A 89 -12.55 2.85 10.72
N VAL A 90 -13.74 2.56 11.22
CA VAL A 90 -13.95 1.72 12.40
C VAL A 90 -14.56 0.39 11.96
N LEU A 91 -13.91 -0.72 12.29
CA LEU A 91 -14.38 -2.07 11.93
C LEU A 91 -15.80 -2.36 12.45
N LYS A 92 -16.64 -2.94 11.59
CA LYS A 92 -17.98 -3.44 11.98
C LYS A 92 -17.86 -4.44 13.14
N PRO A 93 -18.86 -4.50 14.05
CA PRO A 93 -18.93 -5.57 15.03
C PRO A 93 -18.85 -6.94 14.36
N GLY A 94 -18.02 -7.82 14.90
CA GLY A 94 -17.77 -9.15 14.34
C GLY A 94 -16.62 -9.24 13.33
N ASN A 95 -16.22 -8.14 12.70
CA ASN A 95 -15.00 -8.12 11.88
C ASN A 95 -13.75 -8.06 12.76
N THR A 96 -12.72 -8.72 12.31
CA THR A 96 -11.40 -8.84 12.97
C THR A 96 -10.31 -8.24 12.09
N SER A 97 -9.09 -8.15 12.63
CA SER A 97 -7.89 -7.79 11.84
C SER A 97 -7.62 -8.77 10.69
N TRP A 98 -8.02 -10.05 10.84
CA TRP A 98 -7.96 -11.03 9.75
C TRP A 98 -8.92 -10.70 8.60
N ASP A 99 -10.12 -10.22 8.92
CA ASP A 99 -11.08 -9.83 7.88
C ASP A 99 -10.60 -8.56 7.16
N ALA A 100 -9.99 -7.64 7.90
CA ALA A 100 -9.33 -6.48 7.30
C ALA A 100 -8.16 -6.89 6.38
N LEU A 101 -7.32 -7.84 6.82
CA LEU A 101 -6.24 -8.35 5.98
C LEU A 101 -6.77 -9.01 4.70
N LYS A 102 -7.79 -9.86 4.77
CA LYS A 102 -8.38 -10.54 3.59
C LYS A 102 -8.86 -9.56 2.52
N VAL A 103 -9.37 -8.40 2.93
CA VAL A 103 -9.87 -7.39 2.00
C VAL A 103 -8.74 -6.53 1.42
N LEU A 104 -7.80 -6.11 2.25
CA LEU A 104 -6.70 -5.22 1.84
C LEU A 104 -5.55 -5.95 1.16
N PHE A 105 -5.43 -7.27 1.36
CA PHE A 105 -4.36 -8.07 0.75
C PHE A 105 -4.81 -8.71 -0.58
N PRO A 106 -3.90 -8.81 -1.56
CA PRO A 106 -2.62 -8.12 -1.63
C PRO A 106 -2.79 -6.60 -1.83
N GLY A 107 -1.81 -5.82 -1.40
CA GLY A 107 -1.83 -4.37 -1.56
C GLY A 107 -1.96 -3.95 -3.03
N ILE A 108 -2.70 -2.88 -3.30
CA ILE A 108 -2.97 -2.41 -4.66
C ILE A 108 -1.68 -2.08 -5.44
N SER A 109 -0.66 -1.54 -4.79
CA SER A 109 0.62 -1.18 -5.42
C SER A 109 1.40 -2.39 -5.96
N VAL A 110 1.03 -3.61 -5.58
CA VAL A 110 1.67 -4.86 -5.99
C VAL A 110 0.72 -5.82 -6.72
N SER A 111 -0.53 -5.44 -6.90
CA SER A 111 -1.54 -6.20 -7.64
C SER A 111 -2.08 -5.39 -8.82
N GLY A 112 -2.98 -4.47 -8.60
CA GLY A 112 -3.56 -3.60 -9.61
C GLY A 112 -5.03 -3.28 -9.37
N ILE A 113 -5.58 -2.42 -10.23
CA ILE A 113 -6.98 -2.03 -10.22
C ILE A 113 -7.79 -3.13 -10.90
N ASP A 114 -9.00 -3.38 -10.36
CA ASP A 114 -9.69 -4.66 -10.52
C ASP A 114 -8.79 -5.81 -10.05
N LYS A 115 -8.59 -5.82 -8.74
CA LYS A 115 -7.64 -6.69 -8.03
C LYS A 115 -7.72 -8.15 -8.49
N LEU A 116 -8.93 -8.71 -8.65
CA LEU A 116 -9.10 -10.11 -9.05
C LEU A 116 -8.61 -10.39 -10.48
N LYS A 117 -8.89 -9.47 -11.40
CA LYS A 117 -8.38 -9.60 -12.78
C LYS A 117 -6.87 -9.42 -12.85
N ALA A 118 -6.34 -8.44 -12.11
CA ALA A 118 -4.90 -8.22 -12.03
C ALA A 118 -4.17 -9.46 -11.49
N LEU A 119 -4.67 -10.07 -10.43
CA LEU A 119 -4.11 -11.30 -9.87
C LEU A 119 -4.16 -12.47 -10.87
N ALA A 120 -5.25 -12.61 -11.61
CA ALA A 120 -5.35 -13.64 -12.65
C ALA A 120 -4.34 -13.43 -13.80
N TRP A 121 -4.03 -12.19 -14.14
CA TRP A 121 -2.99 -11.88 -15.11
C TRP A 121 -1.58 -12.11 -14.57
N ILE A 122 -1.31 -11.71 -13.33
CA ILE A 122 -0.05 -11.98 -12.65
C ILE A 122 0.25 -13.48 -12.63
N ASP A 123 -0.72 -14.30 -12.24
CA ASP A 123 -0.59 -15.75 -12.19
C ASP A 123 -0.29 -16.38 -13.56
N ARG A 124 -0.75 -15.77 -14.63
CA ARG A 124 -0.51 -16.24 -16.00
C ARG A 124 0.80 -15.77 -16.62
N LEU A 125 1.27 -14.60 -16.23
CA LEU A 125 2.41 -13.92 -16.86
C LEU A 125 3.72 -14.16 -16.11
N GLU A 126 3.67 -14.34 -14.80
CA GLU A 126 4.86 -14.63 -14.01
C GLU A 126 5.17 -16.14 -14.04
N ALA A 127 6.39 -16.46 -14.43
CA ALA A 127 6.82 -17.88 -14.57
C ALA A 127 7.05 -18.54 -13.21
N GLU A 128 7.38 -17.75 -12.18
CA GLU A 128 7.73 -18.21 -10.83
C GLU A 128 6.83 -17.59 -9.77
N PRO A 129 6.50 -18.33 -8.71
CA PRO A 129 5.76 -17.77 -7.57
C PRO A 129 6.52 -16.63 -6.91
N ARG A 130 5.79 -15.59 -6.52
CA ARG A 130 6.38 -14.41 -5.84
C ARG A 130 6.99 -14.71 -4.46
N GLY A 131 6.63 -15.82 -3.85
CA GLY A 131 7.10 -16.19 -2.52
C GLY A 131 6.75 -15.11 -1.49
N ILE A 132 7.77 -14.59 -0.81
CA ILE A 132 7.62 -13.53 0.21
C ILE A 132 7.39 -12.15 -0.44
N TYR A 133 7.82 -11.94 -1.69
CA TYR A 133 7.64 -10.68 -2.40
C TYR A 133 6.16 -10.33 -2.58
N ALA A 134 5.82 -9.07 -2.34
CA ALA A 134 4.45 -8.56 -2.35
C ALA A 134 3.53 -9.14 -1.24
N GLY A 135 4.09 -9.94 -0.33
CA GLY A 135 3.40 -10.44 0.85
C GLY A 135 3.21 -9.40 1.94
N GLY A 136 2.61 -9.81 3.05
CA GLY A 136 2.50 -9.01 4.28
C GLY A 136 3.54 -9.44 5.31
N ILE A 137 4.21 -8.48 5.93
CA ILE A 137 5.12 -8.71 7.03
C ILE A 137 4.77 -7.83 8.22
N GLY A 138 4.67 -8.39 9.40
CA GLY A 138 4.29 -7.66 10.60
C GLY A 138 3.80 -8.58 11.70
N TRP A 139 2.87 -8.09 12.49
CA TRP A 139 2.31 -8.83 13.62
C TRP A 139 0.79 -8.60 13.75
N MET A 140 0.14 -9.57 14.37
CA MET A 140 -1.23 -9.51 14.87
C MET A 140 -1.24 -10.16 16.24
N ASP A 141 -1.96 -9.58 17.17
CA ASP A 141 -2.06 -10.12 18.53
C ASP A 141 -3.48 -10.61 18.88
N SER A 142 -3.59 -11.23 20.05
CA SER A 142 -4.87 -11.76 20.55
C SER A 142 -5.88 -10.70 20.97
N SER A 143 -5.45 -9.44 21.13
CA SER A 143 -6.35 -8.31 21.39
C SER A 143 -7.05 -7.81 20.12
N GLY A 144 -6.61 -8.30 18.93
CA GLY A 144 -7.11 -7.89 17.64
C GLY A 144 -6.37 -6.70 17.04
N THR A 145 -5.30 -6.23 17.69
CA THR A 145 -4.43 -5.21 17.09
C THR A 145 -3.49 -5.83 16.05
N ALA A 146 -3.09 -5.05 15.06
CA ALA A 146 -2.23 -5.51 13.97
C ALA A 146 -1.43 -4.37 13.37
N ASP A 147 -0.23 -4.66 12.91
CA ASP A 147 0.57 -3.76 12.07
C ASP A 147 1.33 -4.59 11.03
N LEU A 148 0.99 -4.39 9.76
CA LEU A 148 1.51 -5.13 8.62
C LEU A 148 2.00 -4.17 7.54
N ALA A 149 3.21 -4.41 7.08
CA ALA A 149 3.79 -3.75 5.91
C ALA A 149 3.73 -4.67 4.68
N ILE A 150 3.81 -4.09 3.48
CA ILE A 150 4.02 -4.85 2.25
C ILE A 150 5.49 -5.22 2.16
N SER A 151 5.76 -6.48 1.85
CA SER A 151 7.11 -7.01 1.66
C SER A 151 7.67 -6.56 0.29
N LEU A 152 8.26 -5.38 0.27
CA LEU A 152 8.87 -4.75 -0.90
C LEU A 152 10.27 -4.22 -0.59
N ARG A 153 11.11 -4.08 -1.63
CA ARG A 153 12.45 -3.50 -1.54
C ARG A 153 13.30 -4.21 -0.49
N SER A 154 13.16 -5.52 -0.42
CA SER A 154 13.74 -6.38 0.60
C SER A 154 14.59 -7.46 -0.04
N VAL A 155 15.61 -7.89 0.69
CA VAL A 155 16.43 -9.05 0.36
C VAL A 155 16.12 -10.10 1.41
N TYR A 156 15.89 -11.32 0.97
CA TYR A 156 15.61 -12.45 1.84
C TYR A 156 16.75 -13.47 1.72
N GLN A 157 17.19 -13.97 2.83
CA GLN A 157 18.12 -15.08 2.90
C GLN A 157 17.42 -16.27 3.54
N TYR A 158 17.50 -17.41 2.88
CA TYR A 158 17.08 -18.69 3.41
C TYR A 158 18.15 -19.72 3.14
N ASP A 159 18.68 -20.31 4.17
CA ASP A 159 19.89 -21.13 4.15
C ASP A 159 21.06 -20.38 3.48
N ASN A 160 21.56 -20.88 2.34
CA ASN A 160 22.65 -20.28 1.58
C ASN A 160 22.16 -19.46 0.37
N ASP A 161 20.86 -19.40 0.13
CA ASP A 161 20.28 -18.71 -1.01
C ASP A 161 19.82 -17.29 -0.64
N ILE A 162 20.04 -16.36 -1.56
CA ILE A 162 19.60 -14.97 -1.45
C ILE A 162 18.54 -14.72 -2.52
N TYR A 163 17.38 -14.22 -2.06
CA TYR A 163 16.25 -13.89 -2.93
C TYR A 163 16.07 -12.39 -3.04
N LEU A 164 16.03 -11.91 -4.27
CA LEU A 164 15.78 -10.52 -4.61
C LEU A 164 14.70 -10.46 -5.68
N ASN A 165 13.59 -9.80 -5.37
CA ASN A 165 12.49 -9.60 -6.31
C ASN A 165 12.28 -8.11 -6.57
N ALA A 166 11.99 -7.78 -7.82
CA ALA A 166 11.60 -6.44 -8.24
C ALA A 166 10.47 -6.53 -9.25
N GLY A 167 9.63 -5.51 -9.30
CA GLY A 167 8.52 -5.41 -10.23
C GLY A 167 8.21 -3.96 -10.58
N ALA A 168 7.44 -3.77 -11.65
CA ALA A 168 6.97 -2.48 -12.09
C ALA A 168 5.46 -2.51 -12.33
N GLY A 169 4.80 -1.38 -12.07
CA GLY A 169 3.40 -1.18 -12.43
C GLY A 169 3.26 -0.81 -13.91
N ILE A 170 2.28 -1.41 -14.58
CA ILE A 170 1.89 -1.06 -15.95
C ILE A 170 0.49 -0.46 -15.87
N VAL A 171 0.36 0.78 -16.32
CA VAL A 171 -0.91 1.53 -16.35
C VAL A 171 -1.15 2.02 -17.78
N ALA A 172 -2.38 1.82 -18.27
CA ALA A 172 -2.81 2.32 -19.57
C ALA A 172 -3.32 3.77 -19.50
#